data_3a170412e398b7fecf43a9a8eeb2a1ab
#
_entry.id   3a170412e398b7fecf43a9a8eeb2a1ab
#
_cell.length_a   1.000
_cell.length_b   1.000
_cell.length_c   1.000
_cell.angle_alpha   90.00
_cell.angle_beta   90.00
_cell.angle_gamma   90.00
#
_symmetry.space_group_name_H-M   'P 1'
#
loop_
_entity.id
_entity.type
_entity.pdbx_description
1 polymer ?
#
loop_
_entity_poly.entity_id
_entity_poly.type
_entity_poly.pdbx_seq_one_letter_code
_entity_poly.pdbx_strand_id
1 'polypeptide(L)'
;MAWDKSYDVVVIGSGGAALAGAVAAATRGLSTCVIEKTEYFGGTSAYSGGSVWLPGNHVLARDGVDDSVAKGLEYFHTVVGDRTPEDVQRAFLETGPEVAGFLENSAGIPLMHQPFPDYFAAPGRSANGRSIFAREITAEEVGSRLSDIRPMLSADQFDVPVDRSVLIGGQAWIARLVLALDQSENADLRLRTRALSLVQEAGRVVGVIVDGDDGPQNLEARGGVLVAAGGYEADAALRREWTQMPTADWTSSSPDTGTGDAVRMLQEAGAKLDLLDQCWWAPATLFPNGRAVFTLGLRAGIVVDGSGQRFANELLPYDQMGRAMRERMLSEPGTEFWFVFDDTAGDQMPAIASPAPIIGEMTAAGLWHTSDSAAELAESIGVDGERLTATIDRFNGFARQGHDDDFARGEDPYGRFFVGGTVAADCLLPIGGKRLHAVRLVLGDLTLNDGGQVRDD
;
A
#
# COMPACT_ATOMS: atom_id res chain seq x y z
N MET A 1 -7.59 -14.62 -36.52
CA MET A 1 -8.71 -14.10 -35.70
C MET A 1 -9.19 -12.80 -36.31
N ALA A 2 -10.49 -12.48 -36.27
CA ALA A 2 -10.96 -11.16 -36.70
C ALA A 2 -10.88 -10.21 -35.49
N TRP A 3 -10.44 -8.98 -35.74
CA TRP A 3 -10.35 -7.94 -34.73
C TRP A 3 -11.63 -7.06 -34.78
N ASP A 4 -12.21 -6.82 -33.62
CA ASP A 4 -13.40 -5.94 -33.48
C ASP A 4 -12.97 -4.47 -33.42
N LYS A 5 -11.86 -4.18 -32.77
CA LYS A 5 -11.21 -2.86 -32.71
C LYS A 5 -9.68 -2.99 -32.72
N SER A 6 -9.01 -1.94 -33.19
CA SER A 6 -7.54 -1.86 -33.28
C SER A 6 -7.01 -0.61 -32.59
N TYR A 7 -6.00 -0.78 -31.76
CA TYR A 7 -5.28 0.28 -31.07
C TYR A 7 -3.76 0.12 -31.27
N ASP A 8 -2.99 1.16 -31.00
CA ASP A 8 -1.56 1.02 -30.91
C ASP A 8 -1.15 0.37 -29.60
N VAL A 9 -1.81 0.77 -28.48
CA VAL A 9 -1.56 0.21 -27.15
C VAL A 9 -2.88 -0.17 -26.48
N VAL A 10 -2.95 -1.36 -25.90
CA VAL A 10 -4.01 -1.76 -24.98
C VAL A 10 -3.43 -1.85 -23.57
N VAL A 11 -4.06 -1.19 -22.62
CA VAL A 11 -3.65 -1.17 -21.20
C VAL A 11 -4.67 -1.94 -20.37
N ILE A 12 -4.22 -2.96 -19.67
CA ILE A 12 -5.04 -3.79 -18.79
C ILE A 12 -4.87 -3.32 -17.35
N GLY A 13 -5.96 -2.83 -16.75
CA GLY A 13 -6.01 -2.22 -15.43
C GLY A 13 -6.08 -0.70 -15.48
N SER A 14 -6.40 -0.08 -14.34
CA SER A 14 -6.57 1.36 -14.20
C SER A 14 -5.94 1.92 -12.91
N GLY A 15 -5.03 1.20 -12.30
CA GLY A 15 -4.19 1.70 -11.22
C GLY A 15 -3.20 2.77 -11.68
N GLY A 16 -2.46 3.37 -10.75
CA GLY A 16 -1.54 4.47 -11.04
C GLY A 16 -0.54 4.15 -12.15
N ALA A 17 0.05 2.95 -12.17
CA ALA A 17 1.00 2.53 -13.19
C ALA A 17 0.34 2.38 -14.58
N ALA A 18 -0.83 1.75 -14.63
CA ALA A 18 -1.60 1.57 -15.87
C ALA A 18 -1.97 2.92 -16.51
N LEU A 19 -2.58 3.81 -15.73
CA LEU A 19 -3.00 5.12 -16.22
C LEU A 19 -1.81 6.01 -16.59
N ALA A 20 -0.70 5.98 -15.84
CA ALA A 20 0.50 6.72 -16.21
C ALA A 20 1.09 6.23 -17.55
N GLY A 21 1.12 4.91 -17.76
CA GLY A 21 1.52 4.31 -19.03
C GLY A 21 0.57 4.69 -20.18
N ALA A 22 -0.74 4.69 -19.92
CA ALA A 22 -1.75 5.12 -20.91
C ALA A 22 -1.58 6.59 -21.28
N VAL A 23 -1.39 7.49 -20.30
CA VAL A 23 -1.10 8.92 -20.54
C VAL A 23 0.17 9.08 -21.37
N ALA A 24 1.22 8.30 -21.05
CA ALA A 24 2.48 8.35 -21.81
C ALA A 24 2.31 7.91 -23.27
N ALA A 25 1.46 6.95 -23.55
CA ALA A 25 1.15 6.52 -24.92
C ALA A 25 0.27 7.54 -25.65
N ALA A 26 -0.85 7.94 -25.04
CA ALA A 26 -1.82 8.84 -25.67
C ALA A 26 -1.24 10.23 -25.99
N THR A 27 -0.41 10.80 -25.08
CA THR A 27 0.26 12.09 -25.31
C THR A 27 1.30 12.04 -26.44
N ARG A 28 1.78 10.85 -26.83
CA ARG A 28 2.64 10.64 -27.99
C ARG A 28 1.87 10.38 -29.30
N GLY A 29 0.55 10.52 -29.27
CA GLY A 29 -0.33 10.33 -30.42
C GLY A 29 -0.67 8.88 -30.72
N LEU A 30 -0.37 7.94 -29.82
CA LEU A 30 -0.72 6.53 -29.99
C LEU A 30 -2.18 6.29 -29.58
N SER A 31 -2.95 5.63 -30.43
CA SER A 31 -4.30 5.20 -30.08
C SER A 31 -4.25 4.18 -28.95
N THR A 32 -4.82 4.54 -27.80
CA THR A 32 -4.64 3.82 -26.53
C THR A 32 -5.99 3.44 -25.94
N CYS A 33 -6.20 2.17 -25.65
CA CYS A 33 -7.39 1.67 -24.95
C CYS A 33 -7.01 1.26 -23.53
N VAL A 34 -7.68 1.82 -22.52
CA VAL A 34 -7.57 1.37 -21.13
C VAL A 34 -8.82 0.55 -20.80
N ILE A 35 -8.62 -0.67 -20.32
CA ILE A 35 -9.69 -1.54 -19.87
C ILE A 35 -9.59 -1.79 -18.36
N GLU A 36 -10.69 -1.59 -17.67
CA GLU A 36 -10.87 -1.82 -16.24
C GLU A 36 -12.06 -2.75 -16.02
N LYS A 37 -11.86 -3.83 -15.27
CA LYS A 37 -12.91 -4.84 -15.05
C LYS A 37 -14.01 -4.37 -14.11
N THR A 38 -13.72 -3.44 -13.22
CA THR A 38 -14.66 -2.92 -12.22
C THR A 38 -15.44 -1.71 -12.75
N GLU A 39 -16.34 -1.20 -11.95
CA GLU A 39 -17.10 0.01 -12.25
C GLU A 39 -16.35 1.31 -11.95
N TYR A 40 -15.11 1.23 -11.39
CA TYR A 40 -14.30 2.37 -10.99
C TYR A 40 -12.89 2.29 -11.54
N PHE A 41 -12.34 3.42 -11.97
CA PHE A 41 -10.90 3.57 -12.19
C PHE A 41 -10.17 3.70 -10.86
N GLY A 42 -8.95 3.15 -10.80
CA GLY A 42 -8.00 3.41 -9.74
C GLY A 42 -7.51 2.19 -8.97
N GLY A 43 -8.29 1.11 -8.94
CA GLY A 43 -7.90 -0.08 -8.16
C GLY A 43 -7.45 0.27 -6.74
N THR A 44 -6.50 -0.47 -6.20
CA THR A 44 -5.89 -0.20 -4.89
C THR A 44 -5.13 1.14 -4.83
N SER A 45 -4.65 1.65 -5.97
CA SER A 45 -3.98 2.96 -6.00
C SER A 45 -4.86 4.09 -5.48
N ALA A 46 -6.20 4.03 -5.69
CA ALA A 46 -7.14 5.02 -5.20
C ALA A 46 -7.27 5.03 -3.66
N TYR A 47 -6.97 3.92 -2.99
CA TYR A 47 -6.99 3.81 -1.53
C TYR A 47 -5.71 4.35 -0.87
N SER A 48 -4.62 4.44 -1.64
CA SER A 48 -3.31 4.78 -1.11
C SER A 48 -3.21 6.23 -0.67
N GLY A 49 -2.22 6.53 0.19
CA GLY A 49 -1.83 7.90 0.49
C GLY A 49 -1.28 8.68 -0.70
N GLY A 50 -1.02 8.02 -1.84
CA GLY A 50 -0.57 8.65 -3.08
C GLY A 50 0.90 9.04 -3.13
N SER A 51 1.72 8.47 -2.27
CA SER A 51 3.17 8.68 -2.28
C SER A 51 3.84 7.96 -3.46
N VAL A 52 4.59 8.67 -4.27
CA VAL A 52 5.44 8.12 -5.34
C VAL A 52 6.89 8.47 -5.04
N TRP A 53 7.71 7.47 -4.77
CA TRP A 53 9.10 7.62 -4.37
C TRP A 53 10.01 7.73 -5.59
N LEU A 54 10.49 8.93 -5.90
CA LEU A 54 11.34 9.23 -7.06
C LEU A 54 12.49 10.15 -6.66
N PRO A 55 13.70 9.62 -6.39
CA PRO A 55 14.86 10.42 -6.03
C PRO A 55 15.31 11.38 -7.13
N GLY A 56 15.88 12.52 -6.73
CA GLY A 56 16.58 13.45 -7.63
C GLY A 56 15.68 14.19 -8.62
N ASN A 57 14.36 14.21 -8.41
CA ASN A 57 13.44 14.90 -9.30
C ASN A 57 13.37 16.40 -9.05
N HIS A 58 12.85 17.16 -10.02
CA HIS A 58 12.76 18.61 -9.99
C HIS A 58 11.80 19.16 -8.93
N VAL A 59 10.80 18.38 -8.49
CA VAL A 59 9.86 18.80 -7.44
C VAL A 59 10.58 18.89 -6.11
N LEU A 60 11.43 17.89 -5.79
CA LEU A 60 12.29 17.93 -4.60
C LEU A 60 13.24 19.13 -4.63
N ALA A 61 13.89 19.39 -5.77
CA ALA A 61 14.79 20.53 -5.94
C ALA A 61 14.05 21.87 -5.78
N ARG A 62 12.83 22.00 -6.33
CA ARG A 62 11.97 23.20 -6.17
C ARG A 62 11.64 23.46 -4.71
N ASP A 63 11.37 22.41 -3.93
CA ASP A 63 10.98 22.51 -2.53
C ASP A 63 12.20 22.51 -1.58
N GLY A 64 13.42 22.65 -2.11
CA GLY A 64 14.66 22.81 -1.35
C GLY A 64 15.18 21.53 -0.69
N VAL A 65 14.74 20.37 -1.14
CA VAL A 65 15.24 19.08 -0.66
C VAL A 65 16.58 18.78 -1.33
N ASP A 66 17.63 18.62 -0.53
CA ASP A 66 18.95 18.22 -1.02
C ASP A 66 18.98 16.72 -1.34
N ASP A 67 18.61 16.37 -2.57
CA ASP A 67 18.58 15.02 -3.07
C ASP A 67 19.16 14.90 -4.49
N SER A 68 19.52 13.67 -4.88
CA SER A 68 20.02 13.35 -6.21
C SER A 68 19.77 11.88 -6.55
N VAL A 69 19.80 11.56 -7.85
CA VAL A 69 19.79 10.16 -8.31
C VAL A 69 20.91 9.34 -7.69
N ALA A 70 22.11 9.93 -7.52
CA ALA A 70 23.24 9.23 -6.91
C ALA A 70 23.00 8.86 -5.44
N LYS A 71 22.44 9.78 -4.62
CA LYS A 71 22.01 9.47 -3.25
C LYS A 71 20.91 8.41 -3.22
N GLY A 72 19.96 8.50 -4.14
CA GLY A 72 18.91 7.50 -4.32
C GLY A 72 19.45 6.13 -4.67
N LEU A 73 20.43 6.03 -5.57
CA LEU A 73 21.10 4.78 -5.96
C LEU A 73 21.86 4.15 -4.78
N GLU A 74 22.63 4.95 -4.03
CA GLU A 74 23.35 4.46 -2.84
C GLU A 74 22.38 3.83 -1.83
N TYR A 75 21.29 4.52 -1.54
CA TYR A 75 20.26 4.03 -0.63
C TYR A 75 19.57 2.77 -1.17
N PHE A 76 19.08 2.82 -2.40
CA PHE A 76 18.30 1.75 -3.01
C PHE A 76 19.13 0.47 -3.16
N HIS A 77 20.36 0.59 -3.66
CA HIS A 77 21.27 -0.55 -3.81
C HIS A 77 21.60 -1.20 -2.46
N THR A 78 21.81 -0.40 -1.41
CA THR A 78 22.05 -0.94 -0.06
C THR A 78 20.84 -1.70 0.50
N VAL A 79 19.63 -1.20 0.24
CA VAL A 79 18.38 -1.80 0.76
C VAL A 79 17.95 -3.02 -0.06
N VAL A 80 18.01 -2.93 -1.38
CA VAL A 80 17.57 -3.99 -2.29
C VAL A 80 18.63 -5.10 -2.44
N GLY A 81 19.90 -4.73 -2.39
CA GLY A 81 21.00 -5.67 -2.60
C GLY A 81 20.97 -6.29 -3.99
N ASP A 82 21.18 -7.60 -4.06
CA ASP A 82 21.21 -8.40 -5.28
C ASP A 82 19.86 -9.04 -5.65
N ARG A 83 18.77 -8.73 -4.91
CA ARG A 83 17.42 -9.26 -5.19
C ARG A 83 16.87 -8.81 -6.54
N THR A 84 17.26 -7.64 -6.99
CA THR A 84 16.95 -7.12 -8.32
C THR A 84 18.25 -6.76 -9.03
N PRO A 85 18.43 -7.12 -10.31
CA PRO A 85 19.63 -6.76 -11.07
C PRO A 85 19.95 -5.27 -11.01
N GLU A 86 21.24 -4.93 -10.92
CA GLU A 86 21.71 -3.54 -10.75
C GLU A 86 21.28 -2.63 -11.91
N ASP A 87 21.25 -3.14 -13.13
CA ASP A 87 20.81 -2.41 -14.32
C ASP A 87 19.33 -2.01 -14.23
N VAL A 88 18.48 -2.87 -13.66
CA VAL A 88 17.05 -2.57 -13.41
C VAL A 88 16.91 -1.52 -12.31
N GLN A 89 17.69 -1.65 -11.22
CA GLN A 89 17.73 -0.65 -10.14
C GLN A 89 18.13 0.73 -10.69
N ARG A 90 19.18 0.76 -11.49
CA ARG A 90 19.69 1.98 -12.13
C ARG A 90 18.67 2.59 -13.09
N ALA A 91 18.07 1.78 -13.96
CA ALA A 91 17.06 2.23 -14.91
C ALA A 91 15.86 2.88 -14.19
N PHE A 92 15.39 2.30 -13.09
CA PHE A 92 14.31 2.89 -12.28
C PHE A 92 14.70 4.28 -11.74
N LEU A 93 15.88 4.42 -11.15
CA LEU A 93 16.30 5.65 -10.49
C LEU A 93 16.69 6.75 -11.49
N GLU A 94 17.31 6.40 -12.62
CA GLU A 94 17.70 7.36 -13.65
C GLU A 94 16.49 7.86 -14.45
N THR A 95 15.45 7.01 -14.64
CA THR A 95 14.22 7.39 -15.34
C THR A 95 13.25 8.18 -14.45
N GLY A 96 13.32 8.00 -13.12
CA GLY A 96 12.40 8.63 -12.16
C GLY A 96 12.23 10.15 -12.32
N PRO A 97 13.31 10.95 -12.43
CA PRO A 97 13.22 12.40 -12.67
C PRO A 97 12.52 12.75 -13.99
N GLU A 98 12.72 11.97 -15.05
CA GLU A 98 12.07 12.18 -16.35
C GLU A 98 10.57 11.89 -16.25
N VAL A 99 10.17 10.85 -15.51
CA VAL A 99 8.76 10.52 -15.25
C VAL A 99 8.09 11.67 -14.49
N ALA A 100 8.70 12.19 -13.42
CA ALA A 100 8.17 13.33 -12.69
C ALA A 100 8.01 14.56 -13.61
N GLY A 101 9.01 14.86 -14.43
CA GLY A 101 8.98 15.94 -15.43
C GLY A 101 7.89 15.74 -16.48
N PHE A 102 7.71 14.53 -16.98
CA PHE A 102 6.66 14.18 -17.92
C PHE A 102 5.26 14.38 -17.30
N LEU A 103 5.03 13.85 -16.10
CA LEU A 103 3.74 13.96 -15.41
C LEU A 103 3.36 15.42 -15.15
N GLU A 104 4.29 16.26 -14.69
CA GLU A 104 3.99 17.67 -14.40
C GLU A 104 3.90 18.52 -15.68
N ASN A 105 4.87 18.42 -16.60
CA ASN A 105 4.98 19.35 -17.71
C ASN A 105 4.22 18.90 -18.97
N SER A 106 4.13 17.60 -19.24
CA SER A 106 3.48 17.08 -20.45
C SER A 106 2.07 16.61 -20.20
N ALA A 107 1.81 15.96 -19.06
CA ALA A 107 0.48 15.51 -18.68
C ALA A 107 -0.30 16.54 -17.85
N GLY A 108 0.32 17.65 -17.45
CA GLY A 108 -0.34 18.75 -16.73
C GLY A 108 -0.77 18.40 -15.31
N ILE A 109 -0.13 17.42 -14.68
CA ILE A 109 -0.47 16.98 -13.32
C ILE A 109 0.36 17.77 -12.30
N PRO A 110 -0.24 18.70 -11.53
CA PRO A 110 0.51 19.48 -10.54
C PRO A 110 1.04 18.57 -9.44
N LEU A 111 2.35 18.62 -9.19
CA LEU A 111 3.04 17.81 -8.20
C LEU A 111 3.48 18.63 -7.00
N MET A 112 3.64 17.97 -5.86
CA MET A 112 4.22 18.54 -4.65
C MET A 112 5.06 17.51 -3.92
N HIS A 113 6.07 17.96 -3.17
CA HIS A 113 6.76 17.17 -2.17
C HIS A 113 5.98 17.22 -0.85
N GLN A 114 5.92 16.10 -0.16
CA GLN A 114 5.46 16.01 1.21
C GLN A 114 6.51 15.25 2.03
N PRO A 115 7.03 15.83 3.11
CA PRO A 115 8.01 15.15 3.94
C PRO A 115 7.48 13.82 4.48
N PHE A 116 8.21 12.76 4.17
CA PHE A 116 7.94 11.42 4.68
C PHE A 116 9.27 10.64 4.66
N PRO A 117 9.90 10.33 5.80
CA PRO A 117 11.24 9.77 5.86
C PRO A 117 11.38 8.46 5.09
N ASP A 118 12.54 8.24 4.46
CA ASP A 118 12.87 6.92 3.91
C ASP A 118 12.87 5.87 5.02
N TYR A 119 12.42 4.65 4.70
CA TYR A 119 12.10 3.63 5.69
C TYR A 119 13.32 2.97 6.34
N PHE A 120 14.38 2.74 5.58
CA PHE A 120 15.50 1.93 6.05
C PHE A 120 16.66 2.81 6.53
N ALA A 121 17.29 2.41 7.62
CA ALA A 121 18.53 3.04 8.12
C ALA A 121 19.71 2.56 7.25
N ALA A 122 19.91 3.20 6.09
CA ALA A 122 20.95 2.86 5.12
C ALA A 122 21.66 4.13 4.63
N PRO A 123 22.90 4.01 4.11
CA PRO A 123 23.60 5.11 3.43
C PRO A 123 22.72 5.73 2.33
N GLY A 124 22.83 7.03 2.14
CA GLY A 124 22.01 7.76 1.18
C GLY A 124 20.56 8.02 1.61
N ARG A 125 20.12 7.60 2.81
CA ARG A 125 18.80 7.86 3.37
C ARG A 125 18.46 9.35 3.42
N SER A 126 17.23 9.71 3.04
CA SER A 126 16.68 11.06 3.23
C SER A 126 15.74 11.11 4.44
N ALA A 127 16.04 11.99 5.40
CA ALA A 127 15.18 12.22 6.56
C ALA A 127 13.88 12.96 6.18
N ASN A 128 13.92 13.77 5.12
CA ASN A 128 12.74 14.47 4.59
C ASN A 128 12.01 13.64 3.52
N GLY A 129 12.59 12.50 3.14
CA GLY A 129 12.06 11.62 2.11
C GLY A 129 12.17 12.18 0.70
N ARG A 130 11.70 11.39 -0.26
CA ARG A 130 11.80 11.63 -1.70
C ARG A 130 10.47 11.48 -2.41
N SER A 131 9.40 11.44 -1.64
CA SER A 131 8.07 11.18 -2.16
C SER A 131 7.44 12.42 -2.74
N ILE A 132 6.90 12.28 -3.94
CA ILE A 132 6.05 13.28 -4.57
C ILE A 132 4.59 12.81 -4.57
N PHE A 133 3.69 13.77 -4.60
CA PHE A 133 2.25 13.57 -4.55
C PHE A 133 1.58 14.40 -5.64
N ALA A 134 0.48 13.92 -6.19
CA ALA A 134 -0.41 14.80 -6.95
C ALA A 134 -1.07 15.80 -5.97
N ARG A 135 -1.15 17.06 -6.36
CA ARG A 135 -1.93 18.04 -5.59
C ARG A 135 -3.39 17.63 -5.57
N GLU A 136 -4.08 17.93 -4.49
CA GLU A 136 -5.51 17.73 -4.35
C GLU A 136 -6.30 18.32 -5.53
N ILE A 137 -7.48 17.76 -5.78
CA ILE A 137 -8.39 18.18 -6.84
C ILE A 137 -9.81 18.19 -6.30
N THR A 138 -10.58 19.24 -6.63
CA THR A 138 -11.95 19.37 -6.18
C THR A 138 -12.91 18.49 -7.01
N ALA A 139 -14.03 18.10 -6.41
CA ALA A 139 -15.09 17.39 -7.12
C ALA A 139 -15.62 18.17 -8.33
N GLU A 140 -15.62 19.51 -8.26
CA GLU A 140 -16.03 20.40 -9.35
C GLU A 140 -15.06 20.27 -10.53
N GLU A 141 -13.74 20.26 -10.29
CA GLU A 141 -12.71 20.07 -11.32
C GLU A 141 -12.78 18.68 -11.96
N VAL A 142 -13.09 17.64 -11.17
CA VAL A 142 -13.25 16.27 -11.68
C VAL A 142 -14.53 16.12 -12.52
N GLY A 143 -15.57 16.87 -12.18
CA GLY A 143 -16.83 16.91 -12.93
C GLY A 143 -17.54 15.56 -12.99
N SER A 144 -18.02 15.18 -14.18
CA SER A 144 -18.76 13.92 -14.38
C SER A 144 -17.96 12.65 -14.09
N ARG A 145 -16.63 12.74 -14.14
CA ARG A 145 -15.75 11.59 -13.84
C ARG A 145 -15.67 11.24 -12.35
N LEU A 146 -16.18 12.08 -11.47
CA LEU A 146 -16.15 11.82 -10.03
C LEU A 146 -16.79 10.47 -9.64
N SER A 147 -17.87 10.09 -10.32
CA SER A 147 -18.53 8.80 -10.13
C SER A 147 -17.71 7.61 -10.60
N ASP A 148 -16.79 7.83 -11.53
CA ASP A 148 -15.96 6.78 -12.12
C ASP A 148 -14.66 6.56 -11.34
N ILE A 149 -14.32 7.45 -10.39
CA ILE A 149 -13.14 7.30 -9.54
C ILE A 149 -13.50 6.47 -8.31
N ARG A 150 -12.71 5.42 -8.05
CA ARG A 150 -12.93 4.53 -6.89
C ARG A 150 -13.03 5.33 -5.59
N PRO A 151 -14.06 5.08 -4.77
CA PRO A 151 -14.15 5.67 -3.43
C PRO A 151 -12.95 5.29 -2.56
N MET A 152 -12.74 5.99 -1.44
CA MET A 152 -11.76 5.58 -0.43
C MET A 152 -12.19 4.26 0.22
N LEU A 153 -11.21 3.49 0.72
CA LEU A 153 -11.41 2.19 1.36
C LEU A 153 -12.53 2.22 2.41
N SER A 154 -12.61 3.28 3.23
CA SER A 154 -13.63 3.44 4.28
C SER A 154 -15.05 3.45 3.70
N ALA A 155 -15.25 4.11 2.56
CA ALA A 155 -16.56 4.14 1.90
C ALA A 155 -16.83 2.87 1.09
N ASP A 156 -15.81 2.36 0.40
CA ASP A 156 -15.94 1.25 -0.53
C ASP A 156 -16.13 -0.12 0.17
N GLN A 157 -15.52 -0.30 1.35
CA GLN A 157 -15.51 -1.60 2.04
C GLN A 157 -16.19 -1.60 3.42
N PHE A 158 -16.44 -0.43 3.98
CA PHE A 158 -16.97 -0.31 5.34
C PHE A 158 -18.24 0.54 5.43
N ASP A 159 -18.78 0.99 4.28
CA ASP A 159 -19.98 1.84 4.19
C ASP A 159 -19.88 3.12 5.07
N VAL A 160 -18.68 3.59 5.36
CA VAL A 160 -18.46 4.83 6.11
C VAL A 160 -18.52 6.01 5.16
N PRO A 161 -19.48 6.94 5.32
CA PRO A 161 -19.57 8.11 4.47
C PRO A 161 -18.29 8.95 4.50
N VAL A 162 -17.76 9.27 3.32
CA VAL A 162 -16.56 10.10 3.15
C VAL A 162 -16.93 11.33 2.32
N ASP A 163 -16.50 12.49 2.78
CA ASP A 163 -16.59 13.71 1.98
C ASP A 163 -15.67 13.60 0.76
N ARG A 164 -16.24 13.71 -0.42
CA ARG A 164 -15.54 13.69 -1.71
C ARG A 164 -15.50 15.05 -2.40
N SER A 165 -15.76 16.14 -1.66
CA SER A 165 -15.67 17.52 -2.19
C SER A 165 -14.25 17.85 -2.67
N VAL A 166 -13.23 17.23 -2.05
CA VAL A 166 -11.83 17.31 -2.44
C VAL A 166 -11.23 15.90 -2.43
N LEU A 167 -10.64 15.50 -3.54
CA LEU A 167 -9.90 14.25 -3.65
C LEU A 167 -8.43 14.50 -3.32
N ILE A 168 -7.87 13.63 -2.47
CA ILE A 168 -6.47 13.67 -2.01
C ILE A 168 -5.77 12.33 -2.29
N GLY A 169 -4.46 12.30 -2.11
CA GLY A 169 -3.66 11.07 -2.17
C GLY A 169 -3.85 10.30 -3.48
N GLY A 170 -4.09 9.01 -3.37
CA GLY A 170 -4.30 8.13 -4.53
C GLY A 170 -5.48 8.53 -5.39
N GLN A 171 -6.58 9.01 -4.79
CA GLN A 171 -7.73 9.48 -5.57
C GLN A 171 -7.39 10.71 -6.41
N ALA A 172 -6.57 11.64 -5.90
CA ALA A 172 -6.12 12.79 -6.68
C ALA A 172 -5.27 12.37 -7.87
N TRP A 173 -4.36 11.39 -7.68
CA TRP A 173 -3.59 10.81 -8.77
C TRP A 173 -4.49 10.23 -9.85
N ILE A 174 -5.41 9.34 -9.46
CA ILE A 174 -6.31 8.67 -10.41
C ILE A 174 -7.18 9.66 -11.17
N ALA A 175 -7.81 10.60 -10.45
CA ALA A 175 -8.64 11.63 -11.08
C ALA A 175 -7.86 12.46 -12.12
N ARG A 176 -6.66 12.92 -11.77
CA ARG A 176 -5.82 13.71 -12.69
C ARG A 176 -5.36 12.93 -13.90
N LEU A 177 -4.97 11.66 -13.72
CA LEU A 177 -4.59 10.79 -14.84
C LEU A 177 -5.78 10.48 -15.77
N VAL A 178 -6.96 10.22 -15.21
CA VAL A 178 -8.18 10.02 -16.00
C VAL A 178 -8.54 11.28 -16.78
N LEU A 179 -8.49 12.47 -16.16
CA LEU A 179 -8.76 13.72 -16.84
C LEU A 179 -7.73 14.03 -17.95
N ALA A 180 -6.47 13.70 -17.75
CA ALA A 180 -5.44 13.83 -18.79
C ALA A 180 -5.73 12.94 -20.01
N LEU A 181 -6.26 11.73 -19.78
CA LEU A 181 -6.69 10.84 -20.86
C LEU A 181 -7.97 11.33 -21.55
N ASP A 182 -8.95 11.85 -20.80
CA ASP A 182 -10.18 12.42 -21.35
C ASP A 182 -9.92 13.63 -22.28
N GLN A 183 -8.85 14.36 -22.04
CA GLN A 183 -8.45 15.47 -22.89
C GLN A 183 -7.74 15.02 -24.18
N SER A 184 -7.43 13.73 -24.29
CA SER A 184 -6.74 13.15 -25.45
C SER A 184 -7.72 12.49 -26.40
N GLU A 185 -7.71 12.90 -27.67
CA GLU A 185 -8.47 12.23 -28.74
C GLU A 185 -7.98 10.80 -29.04
N ASN A 186 -6.82 10.43 -28.48
CA ASN A 186 -6.18 9.14 -28.70
C ASN A 186 -6.51 8.10 -27.60
N ALA A 187 -7.36 8.44 -26.60
CA ALA A 187 -7.65 7.55 -25.49
C ALA A 187 -9.11 7.03 -25.54
N ASP A 188 -9.28 5.73 -25.33
CA ASP A 188 -10.56 5.05 -25.12
C ASP A 188 -10.55 4.41 -23.72
N LEU A 189 -11.37 4.92 -22.80
CA LEU A 189 -11.46 4.46 -21.41
C LEU A 189 -12.69 3.60 -21.20
N ARG A 190 -12.49 2.34 -20.78
CA ARG A 190 -13.55 1.35 -20.63
C ARG A 190 -13.60 0.78 -19.23
N LEU A 191 -14.64 1.08 -18.50
CA LEU A 191 -15.03 0.39 -17.27
C LEU A 191 -15.81 -0.89 -17.58
N ARG A 192 -16.02 -1.76 -16.60
CA ARG A 192 -16.72 -3.04 -16.71
C ARG A 192 -16.25 -3.90 -17.89
N THR A 193 -14.98 -3.77 -18.25
CA THR A 193 -14.36 -4.49 -19.36
C THR A 193 -13.21 -5.33 -18.85
N ARG A 194 -13.44 -6.63 -18.71
CA ARG A 194 -12.47 -7.59 -18.17
C ARG A 194 -11.61 -8.15 -19.28
N ALA A 195 -10.28 -8.15 -19.11
CA ALA A 195 -9.39 -8.95 -19.93
C ALA A 195 -9.56 -10.44 -19.59
N LEU A 196 -9.79 -11.26 -20.62
CA LEU A 196 -9.93 -12.71 -20.46
C LEU A 196 -8.62 -13.45 -20.78
N SER A 197 -7.94 -13.07 -21.87
CA SER A 197 -6.67 -13.68 -22.28
C SER A 197 -5.89 -12.78 -23.22
N LEU A 198 -4.57 -12.95 -23.25
CA LEU A 198 -3.69 -12.36 -24.25
C LEU A 198 -3.72 -13.18 -25.55
N VAL A 199 -3.71 -12.50 -26.68
CA VAL A 199 -3.63 -13.14 -28.01
C VAL A 199 -2.18 -13.10 -28.47
N GLN A 200 -1.64 -14.27 -28.80
CA GLN A 200 -0.27 -14.41 -29.29
C GLN A 200 -0.25 -14.89 -30.74
N GLU A 201 0.62 -14.29 -31.55
CA GLU A 201 0.95 -14.74 -32.91
C GLU A 201 2.48 -14.76 -33.08
N ALA A 202 3.01 -15.88 -33.51
CA ALA A 202 4.44 -16.08 -33.69
C ALA A 202 5.31 -15.69 -32.47
N GLY A 203 4.84 -15.98 -31.25
CA GLY A 203 5.55 -15.70 -30.00
C GLY A 203 5.42 -14.24 -29.52
N ARG A 204 4.67 -13.39 -30.21
CA ARG A 204 4.43 -11.99 -29.82
C ARG A 204 2.97 -11.83 -29.36
N VAL A 205 2.76 -11.06 -28.28
CA VAL A 205 1.43 -10.61 -27.90
C VAL A 205 0.96 -9.53 -28.86
N VAL A 206 -0.17 -9.77 -29.55
CA VAL A 206 -0.72 -8.90 -30.59
C VAL A 206 -2.10 -8.33 -30.23
N GLY A 207 -2.65 -8.72 -29.10
CA GLY A 207 -3.96 -8.23 -28.68
C GLY A 207 -4.46 -8.89 -27.40
N VAL A 208 -5.72 -8.62 -27.06
CA VAL A 208 -6.39 -9.13 -25.89
C VAL A 208 -7.85 -9.48 -26.21
N ILE A 209 -8.33 -10.57 -25.66
CA ILE A 209 -9.74 -10.91 -25.63
C ILE A 209 -10.33 -10.30 -24.36
N VAL A 210 -11.39 -9.52 -24.53
CA VAL A 210 -12.07 -8.85 -23.42
C VAL A 210 -13.55 -9.24 -23.37
N ASP A 211 -14.16 -9.08 -22.20
CA ASP A 211 -15.61 -9.18 -22.01
C ASP A 211 -16.11 -7.94 -21.27
N GLY A 212 -17.10 -7.29 -21.82
CA GLY A 212 -17.67 -6.06 -21.30
C GLY A 212 -19.18 -6.00 -21.54
N ASP A 213 -19.78 -4.82 -21.35
CA ASP A 213 -21.23 -4.60 -21.49
C ASP A 213 -21.75 -4.97 -22.88
N ASP A 214 -20.91 -4.85 -23.91
CA ASP A 214 -21.22 -5.23 -25.31
C ASP A 214 -20.90 -6.71 -25.62
N GLY A 215 -20.54 -7.50 -24.63
CA GLY A 215 -20.09 -8.88 -24.77
C GLY A 215 -18.62 -9.01 -25.17
N PRO A 216 -18.18 -10.25 -25.49
CA PRO A 216 -16.78 -10.54 -25.83
C PRO A 216 -16.31 -9.82 -27.10
N GLN A 217 -15.11 -9.22 -27.03
CA GLN A 217 -14.45 -8.53 -28.15
C GLN A 217 -12.97 -8.94 -28.24
N ASN A 218 -12.45 -8.90 -29.47
CA ASN A 218 -11.04 -9.09 -29.76
C ASN A 218 -10.41 -7.71 -30.06
N LEU A 219 -9.55 -7.23 -29.18
CA LEU A 219 -8.86 -5.96 -29.34
C LEU A 219 -7.44 -6.20 -29.86
N GLU A 220 -7.12 -5.65 -31.03
CA GLU A 220 -5.75 -5.64 -31.56
C GLU A 220 -4.91 -4.60 -30.84
N ALA A 221 -3.66 -4.94 -30.51
CA ALA A 221 -2.66 -4.06 -29.95
C ALA A 221 -1.41 -4.06 -30.85
N ARG A 222 -1.38 -3.17 -31.85
CA ARG A 222 -0.31 -3.13 -32.86
C ARG A 222 1.09 -2.88 -32.28
N GLY A 223 1.16 -2.02 -31.27
CA GLY A 223 2.37 -1.69 -30.53
C GLY A 223 2.65 -2.65 -29.38
N GLY A 224 1.60 -3.11 -28.71
CA GLY A 224 1.70 -4.05 -27.58
C GLY A 224 0.63 -3.86 -26.54
N VAL A 225 0.69 -4.71 -25.51
CA VAL A 225 -0.24 -4.71 -24.36
C VAL A 225 0.56 -4.36 -23.10
N LEU A 226 0.13 -3.34 -22.38
CA LEU A 226 0.63 -3.03 -21.03
C LEU A 226 -0.26 -3.73 -20.01
N VAL A 227 0.26 -4.71 -19.30
CA VAL A 227 -0.44 -5.39 -18.20
C VAL A 227 -0.04 -4.75 -16.88
N ALA A 228 -0.96 -4.02 -16.24
CA ALA A 228 -0.76 -3.35 -14.96
C ALA A 228 -2.04 -3.44 -14.11
N ALA A 229 -2.55 -4.67 -13.98
CA ALA A 229 -3.86 -4.98 -13.38
C ALA A 229 -3.77 -5.41 -11.90
N GLY A 230 -2.67 -5.10 -11.22
CA GLY A 230 -2.45 -5.43 -9.81
C GLY A 230 -2.06 -6.90 -9.59
N GLY A 231 -1.98 -7.28 -8.33
CA GLY A 231 -1.51 -8.58 -7.89
C GLY A 231 -2.61 -9.61 -7.68
N TYR A 232 -2.47 -10.39 -6.59
CA TYR A 232 -3.37 -11.51 -6.25
C TYR A 232 -3.90 -11.42 -4.81
N GLU A 233 -3.97 -10.21 -4.27
CA GLU A 233 -4.34 -9.92 -2.87
C GLU A 233 -5.71 -10.50 -2.50
N ALA A 234 -6.67 -10.47 -3.43
CA ALA A 234 -8.02 -10.97 -3.23
C ALA A 234 -8.18 -12.46 -3.61
N ASP A 235 -7.13 -13.14 -4.06
CA ASP A 235 -7.16 -14.57 -4.36
C ASP A 235 -6.70 -15.41 -3.16
N ALA A 236 -7.64 -15.98 -2.42
CA ALA A 236 -7.35 -16.75 -1.22
C ALA A 236 -6.51 -18.03 -1.50
N ALA A 237 -6.60 -18.61 -2.71
CA ALA A 237 -5.84 -19.79 -3.07
C ALA A 237 -4.36 -19.44 -3.31
N LEU A 238 -4.09 -18.43 -4.13
CA LEU A 238 -2.74 -17.94 -4.41
C LEU A 238 -2.08 -17.38 -3.14
N ARG A 239 -2.82 -16.68 -2.29
CA ARG A 239 -2.30 -16.20 -1.00
C ARG A 239 -1.86 -17.35 -0.10
N ARG A 240 -2.66 -18.39 0.00
CA ARG A 240 -2.29 -19.57 0.80
C ARG A 240 -1.08 -20.29 0.22
N GLU A 241 -1.03 -20.44 -1.10
CA GLU A 241 0.05 -21.14 -1.79
C GLU A 241 1.38 -20.40 -1.67
N TRP A 242 1.42 -19.11 -1.97
CA TRP A 242 2.67 -18.36 -2.12
C TRP A 242 3.08 -17.61 -0.85
N THR A 243 2.14 -17.09 -0.09
CA THR A 243 2.43 -16.28 1.11
C THR A 243 2.11 -16.95 2.42
N GLN A 244 1.45 -18.11 2.41
CA GLN A 244 0.99 -18.85 3.59
C GLN A 244 -0.02 -18.06 4.45
N MET A 245 -0.69 -17.06 3.88
CA MET A 245 -1.71 -16.29 4.57
C MET A 245 -3.02 -17.10 4.67
N PRO A 246 -3.70 -17.06 5.82
CA PRO A 246 -4.90 -17.87 6.05
C PRO A 246 -6.13 -17.37 5.28
N THR A 247 -6.16 -16.08 4.93
CA THR A 247 -7.32 -15.42 4.30
C THR A 247 -6.89 -14.32 3.34
N ALA A 248 -7.78 -13.95 2.42
CA ALA A 248 -7.67 -12.77 1.59
C ALA A 248 -8.34 -11.52 2.22
N ASP A 249 -9.03 -11.65 3.35
CA ASP A 249 -9.78 -10.54 3.96
C ASP A 249 -8.89 -9.55 4.74
N TRP A 250 -7.64 -9.93 5.00
CA TRP A 250 -6.70 -9.09 5.77
C TRP A 250 -5.86 -8.15 4.91
N THR A 251 -6.15 -8.06 3.62
CA THR A 251 -5.55 -7.06 2.74
C THR A 251 -6.29 -5.72 2.84
N SER A 252 -5.55 -4.61 2.72
CA SER A 252 -6.14 -3.28 2.50
C SER A 252 -6.36 -2.97 1.01
N SER A 253 -6.19 -3.97 0.14
CA SER A 253 -6.54 -3.87 -1.28
C SER A 253 -8.04 -4.04 -1.50
N SER A 254 -8.51 -3.62 -2.67
CA SER A 254 -9.91 -3.84 -3.05
C SER A 254 -10.18 -5.32 -3.36
N PRO A 255 -11.26 -5.91 -2.82
CA PRO A 255 -11.55 -7.34 -2.97
C PRO A 255 -11.94 -7.75 -4.39
N ASP A 256 -12.34 -6.80 -5.23
CA ASP A 256 -12.76 -7.02 -6.61
C ASP A 256 -11.64 -6.70 -7.64
N THR A 257 -10.49 -6.22 -7.18
CA THR A 257 -9.34 -5.88 -8.03
C THR A 257 -8.29 -7.00 -7.99
N GLY A 258 -7.32 -7.01 -7.16
CA GLY A 258 -6.18 -7.95 -7.11
C GLY A 258 -6.53 -9.45 -7.07
N THR A 259 -7.25 -9.96 -8.06
CA THR A 259 -7.75 -11.35 -8.14
C THR A 259 -6.81 -12.32 -8.87
N GLY A 260 -5.55 -11.91 -9.11
CA GLY A 260 -4.54 -12.75 -9.75
C GLY A 260 -4.74 -12.93 -11.28
N ASP A 261 -5.65 -12.19 -11.88
CA ASP A 261 -5.92 -12.31 -13.32
C ASP A 261 -4.69 -11.98 -14.17
N ALA A 262 -3.96 -10.90 -13.82
CA ALA A 262 -2.74 -10.49 -14.50
C ALA A 262 -1.65 -11.56 -14.41
N VAL A 263 -1.41 -12.09 -13.21
CA VAL A 263 -0.40 -13.11 -12.97
C VAL A 263 -0.67 -14.36 -13.81
N ARG A 264 -1.93 -14.83 -13.86
CA ARG A 264 -2.32 -15.98 -14.67
C ARG A 264 -2.14 -15.72 -16.17
N MET A 265 -2.61 -14.58 -16.66
CA MET A 265 -2.44 -14.22 -18.08
C MET A 265 -0.97 -14.13 -18.49
N LEU A 266 -0.13 -13.54 -17.64
CA LEU A 266 1.30 -13.44 -17.88
C LEU A 266 1.98 -14.82 -17.87
N GLN A 267 1.62 -15.68 -16.92
CA GLN A 267 2.12 -17.05 -16.85
C GLN A 267 1.73 -17.87 -18.08
N GLU A 268 0.48 -17.76 -18.53
CA GLU A 268 -0.01 -18.40 -19.77
C GLU A 268 0.72 -17.88 -21.01
N ALA A 269 1.09 -16.59 -21.00
CA ALA A 269 1.88 -15.98 -22.08
C ALA A 269 3.37 -16.35 -22.03
N GLY A 270 3.82 -17.11 -21.04
CA GLY A 270 5.22 -17.54 -20.89
C GLY A 270 6.11 -16.56 -20.14
N ALA A 271 5.54 -15.58 -19.45
CA ALA A 271 6.31 -14.68 -18.60
C ALA A 271 6.96 -15.43 -17.42
N LYS A 272 8.16 -15.02 -17.04
CA LYS A 272 8.82 -15.50 -15.84
C LYS A 272 8.22 -14.80 -14.62
N LEU A 273 7.79 -15.57 -13.63
CA LEU A 273 7.31 -15.09 -12.35
C LEU A 273 8.43 -15.14 -11.31
N ASP A 274 8.52 -14.13 -10.45
CA ASP A 274 9.48 -14.07 -9.35
C ASP A 274 8.89 -13.32 -8.16
N LEU A 275 9.45 -13.51 -6.95
CA LEU A 275 9.09 -12.80 -5.73
C LEU A 275 7.61 -12.93 -5.33
N LEU A 276 6.94 -14.01 -5.70
CA LEU A 276 5.51 -14.22 -5.42
C LEU A 276 5.20 -14.35 -3.92
N ASP A 277 6.20 -14.68 -3.10
CA ASP A 277 6.09 -14.73 -1.63
C ASP A 277 6.26 -13.37 -0.96
N GLN A 278 6.55 -12.32 -1.74
CA GLN A 278 6.80 -10.98 -1.22
C GLN A 278 5.52 -10.14 -1.25
N CYS A 279 5.28 -9.46 -0.14
CA CYS A 279 4.18 -8.53 0.04
C CYS A 279 4.68 -7.25 0.68
N TRP A 280 3.94 -6.19 0.50
CA TRP A 280 4.10 -5.01 1.32
C TRP A 280 3.34 -5.23 2.64
N TRP A 281 3.96 -6.03 3.51
CA TRP A 281 3.41 -6.42 4.79
C TRP A 281 3.14 -5.22 5.68
N ALA A 282 2.09 -5.30 6.49
CA ALA A 282 1.76 -4.24 7.43
C ALA A 282 0.97 -4.77 8.62
N PRO A 283 1.08 -4.15 9.81
CA PRO A 283 0.08 -4.33 10.84
C PRO A 283 -1.28 -3.88 10.34
N ALA A 284 -2.32 -4.62 10.68
CA ALA A 284 -3.68 -4.26 10.32
C ALA A 284 -4.63 -4.50 11.51
N THR A 285 -5.53 -3.54 11.74
CA THR A 285 -6.60 -3.68 12.73
C THR A 285 -7.69 -4.56 12.16
N LEU A 286 -8.05 -5.62 12.86
CA LEU A 286 -9.14 -6.52 12.48
C LEU A 286 -10.49 -5.89 12.87
N PHE A 287 -11.47 -5.94 11.97
CA PHE A 287 -12.80 -5.39 12.16
C PHE A 287 -13.87 -6.49 12.29
N PRO A 288 -15.07 -6.18 12.83
CA PRO A 288 -16.13 -7.16 13.07
C PRO A 288 -16.62 -7.90 11.81
N ASN A 289 -16.47 -7.31 10.64
CA ASN A 289 -16.81 -7.94 9.36
C ASN A 289 -15.74 -8.94 8.86
N GLY A 290 -14.70 -9.20 9.65
CA GLY A 290 -13.59 -10.11 9.30
C GLY A 290 -12.50 -9.49 8.45
N ARG A 291 -12.68 -8.27 7.96
CA ARG A 291 -11.68 -7.52 7.20
C ARG A 291 -10.68 -6.84 8.11
N ALA A 292 -9.52 -6.55 7.56
CA ALA A 292 -8.50 -5.80 8.29
C ALA A 292 -8.12 -4.51 7.53
N VAL A 293 -7.78 -3.49 8.30
CA VAL A 293 -7.40 -2.18 7.79
C VAL A 293 -5.96 -1.87 8.19
N PHE A 294 -5.17 -1.46 7.22
CA PHE A 294 -3.82 -0.97 7.41
C PHE A 294 -3.72 0.00 8.60
N THR A 295 -2.77 -0.28 9.48
CA THR A 295 -2.56 0.45 10.72
C THR A 295 -1.10 0.86 10.85
N LEU A 296 -0.85 2.14 11.06
CA LEU A 296 0.50 2.67 11.22
C LEU A 296 0.60 3.67 12.37
N GLY A 297 1.82 3.98 12.77
CA GLY A 297 2.08 4.97 13.81
C GLY A 297 1.48 4.55 15.15
N LEU A 298 1.81 3.36 15.62
CA LEU A 298 1.42 2.82 16.93
C LEU A 298 2.14 3.59 18.05
N ARG A 299 1.69 4.83 18.28
CA ARG A 299 2.44 5.89 18.99
C ARG A 299 2.57 5.69 20.50
N ALA A 300 1.49 5.25 21.13
CA ALA A 300 1.40 5.11 22.60
C ALA A 300 0.86 3.74 22.94
N GLY A 301 1.73 2.83 23.35
CA GLY A 301 1.40 1.44 23.62
C GLY A 301 2.45 0.49 23.06
N ILE A 302 2.22 -0.80 23.21
CA ILE A 302 3.09 -1.89 22.76
C ILE A 302 2.30 -2.94 21.99
N VAL A 303 2.94 -3.63 21.06
CA VAL A 303 2.35 -4.81 20.40
C VAL A 303 2.90 -6.07 21.07
N VAL A 304 1.99 -6.92 21.52
CA VAL A 304 2.34 -8.21 22.10
C VAL A 304 1.80 -9.36 21.24
N ASP A 305 2.51 -10.48 21.31
CA ASP A 305 2.08 -11.76 20.73
C ASP A 305 1.13 -12.55 21.65
N GLY A 306 0.71 -13.75 21.23
CA GLY A 306 -0.16 -14.64 21.98
C GLY A 306 0.44 -15.13 23.31
N SER A 307 1.73 -14.89 23.57
CA SER A 307 2.36 -15.15 24.85
C SER A 307 2.37 -13.93 25.79
N GLY A 308 1.93 -12.76 25.35
CA GLY A 308 1.96 -11.52 26.10
C GLY A 308 3.33 -10.80 26.06
N GLN A 309 4.20 -11.12 25.11
CA GLN A 309 5.53 -10.50 24.97
C GLN A 309 5.60 -9.55 23.78
N ARG A 310 6.35 -8.44 23.95
CA ARG A 310 6.82 -7.62 22.82
C ARG A 310 7.81 -8.42 21.99
N PHE A 311 7.81 -8.20 20.69
CA PHE A 311 8.68 -8.88 19.73
C PHE A 311 9.33 -7.95 18.70
N ALA A 312 8.97 -6.66 18.68
CA ALA A 312 9.53 -5.67 17.77
C ALA A 312 9.36 -4.25 18.30
N ASN A 313 9.98 -3.29 17.62
CA ASN A 313 9.72 -1.87 17.80
C ASN A 313 8.45 -1.49 17.04
N GLU A 314 7.44 -1.01 17.74
CA GLU A 314 6.12 -0.67 17.18
C GLU A 314 6.14 0.56 16.25
N LEU A 315 7.20 1.35 16.30
CA LEU A 315 7.43 2.52 15.45
C LEU A 315 8.37 2.23 14.27
N LEU A 316 8.69 0.99 13.99
CA LEU A 316 9.32 0.62 12.73
C LEU A 316 8.46 1.07 11.54
N PRO A 317 9.06 1.31 10.38
CA PRO A 317 8.31 1.36 9.13
C PRO A 317 7.37 0.15 9.04
N TYR A 318 6.15 0.41 8.62
CA TYR A 318 5.07 -0.58 8.71
C TYR A 318 5.37 -1.90 7.98
N ASP A 319 6.15 -1.85 6.89
CA ASP A 319 6.57 -3.07 6.21
C ASP A 319 7.56 -3.90 7.05
N GLN A 320 8.46 -3.25 7.80
CA GLN A 320 9.37 -3.92 8.72
C GLN A 320 8.61 -4.49 9.93
N MET A 321 7.66 -3.74 10.47
CA MET A 321 6.79 -4.25 11.53
C MET A 321 5.93 -5.42 11.02
N GLY A 322 5.38 -5.34 9.83
CA GLY A 322 4.66 -6.44 9.19
C GLY A 322 5.55 -7.67 8.98
N ARG A 323 6.82 -7.50 8.56
CA ARG A 323 7.78 -8.61 8.45
C ARG A 323 8.08 -9.25 9.81
N ALA A 324 8.23 -8.46 10.87
CA ALA A 324 8.40 -8.99 12.23
C ALA A 324 7.16 -9.79 12.69
N MET A 325 5.95 -9.30 12.40
CA MET A 325 4.72 -10.05 12.65
C MET A 325 4.67 -11.35 11.84
N ARG A 326 5.06 -11.32 10.56
CA ARG A 326 5.12 -12.52 9.70
C ARG A 326 6.09 -13.56 10.25
N GLU A 327 7.29 -13.14 10.64
CA GLU A 327 8.29 -14.02 11.22
C GLU A 327 7.75 -14.68 12.51
N ARG A 328 7.10 -13.88 13.35
CA ARG A 328 6.47 -14.38 14.58
C ARG A 328 5.35 -15.38 14.28
N MET A 329 4.48 -15.07 13.32
CA MET A 329 3.39 -15.96 12.91
C MET A 329 3.91 -17.29 12.33
N LEU A 330 5.03 -17.27 11.58
CA LEU A 330 5.62 -18.48 11.02
C LEU A 330 6.34 -19.32 12.07
N SER A 331 6.97 -18.68 13.07
CA SER A 331 7.64 -19.38 14.18
C SER A 331 6.65 -19.94 15.21
N GLU A 332 5.50 -19.30 15.39
CA GLU A 332 4.43 -19.70 16.31
C GLU A 332 3.08 -19.70 15.59
N PRO A 333 2.75 -20.74 14.83
CA PRO A 333 1.50 -20.83 14.10
C PRO A 333 0.28 -20.70 15.02
N GLY A 334 -0.63 -19.80 14.65
CA GLY A 334 -1.83 -19.49 15.44
C GLY A 334 -1.64 -18.43 16.53
N THR A 335 -0.42 -17.83 16.64
CA THR A 335 -0.22 -16.70 17.55
C THR A 335 -1.11 -15.53 17.19
N GLU A 336 -1.60 -14.85 18.19
CA GLU A 336 -2.43 -13.67 18.06
C GLU A 336 -1.62 -12.43 18.40
N PHE A 337 -1.97 -11.27 17.79
CA PHE A 337 -1.32 -10.00 18.07
C PHE A 337 -2.30 -9.03 18.67
N TRP A 338 -1.86 -8.32 19.72
CA TRP A 338 -2.65 -7.32 20.42
C TRP A 338 -1.87 -6.02 20.57
N PHE A 339 -2.49 -4.91 20.20
CA PHE A 339 -1.96 -3.58 20.52
C PHE A 339 -2.50 -3.17 21.88
N VAL A 340 -1.60 -3.13 22.87
CA VAL A 340 -1.90 -2.81 24.27
C VAL A 340 -1.49 -1.36 24.55
N PHE A 341 -2.42 -0.56 25.04
CA PHE A 341 -2.26 0.85 25.37
C PHE A 341 -3.18 1.25 26.52
N ASP A 342 -3.14 2.51 26.94
CA ASP A 342 -3.99 3.03 28.02
C ASP A 342 -4.78 4.26 27.60
N ASP A 343 -5.63 4.75 28.52
CA ASP A 343 -6.50 5.91 28.32
C ASP A 343 -5.79 7.28 28.46
N THR A 344 -4.47 7.34 28.64
CA THR A 344 -3.71 8.60 28.72
C THR A 344 -3.66 9.33 27.40
N ALA A 345 -3.75 8.62 26.27
CA ALA A 345 -3.83 9.19 24.92
C ALA A 345 -5.28 9.50 24.47
N GLY A 346 -6.26 9.37 25.36
CA GLY A 346 -7.70 9.52 25.10
C GLY A 346 -8.39 8.18 24.88
N ASP A 347 -9.70 8.24 24.59
CA ASP A 347 -10.55 7.03 24.40
C ASP A 347 -10.46 6.45 22.97
N GLN A 348 -9.41 6.74 22.21
CA GLN A 348 -9.20 6.24 20.85
C GLN A 348 -7.90 5.45 20.77
N MET A 349 -7.85 4.52 19.82
CA MET A 349 -6.61 3.81 19.50
C MET A 349 -5.53 4.81 19.08
N PRO A 350 -4.36 4.87 19.77
CA PRO A 350 -3.30 5.84 19.45
C PRO A 350 -2.47 5.39 18.22
N ALA A 351 -3.15 5.15 17.12
CA ALA A 351 -2.60 4.74 15.83
C ALA A 351 -3.43 5.35 14.69
N ILE A 352 -2.95 5.23 13.47
CA ILE A 352 -3.64 5.68 12.26
C ILE A 352 -4.26 4.46 11.59
N ALA A 353 -5.58 4.41 11.52
CA ALA A 353 -6.36 3.45 10.75
C ALA A 353 -7.55 4.17 10.11
N SER A 354 -7.91 3.83 8.88
CA SER A 354 -9.05 4.42 8.19
C SER A 354 -9.88 3.33 7.49
N PRO A 355 -11.12 3.07 7.96
CA PRO A 355 -11.81 3.80 9.03
C PRO A 355 -11.18 3.62 10.41
N ALA A 356 -11.43 4.56 11.31
CA ALA A 356 -11.07 4.39 12.71
C ALA A 356 -11.99 3.36 13.36
N PRO A 357 -11.49 2.47 14.25
CA PRO A 357 -12.29 1.48 14.93
C PRO A 357 -13.31 2.15 15.89
N ILE A 358 -14.55 1.66 15.88
CA ILE A 358 -15.61 2.11 16.79
C ILE A 358 -15.60 1.17 18.00
N ILE A 359 -15.23 1.70 19.18
CA ILE A 359 -15.00 0.90 20.40
C ILE A 359 -16.16 -0.04 20.71
N GLY A 360 -17.42 0.44 20.66
CA GLY A 360 -18.59 -0.37 20.99
C GLY A 360 -18.76 -1.58 20.06
N GLU A 361 -18.57 -1.40 18.78
CA GLU A 361 -18.66 -2.47 17.77
C GLU A 361 -17.51 -3.48 17.94
N MET A 362 -16.30 -2.97 18.11
CA MET A 362 -15.10 -3.77 18.31
C MET A 362 -15.19 -4.60 19.59
N THR A 363 -15.69 -4.01 20.68
CA THR A 363 -15.89 -4.71 21.96
C THR A 363 -16.95 -5.80 21.83
N ALA A 364 -18.06 -5.52 21.17
CA ALA A 364 -19.12 -6.52 20.93
C ALA A 364 -18.63 -7.72 20.12
N ALA A 365 -17.64 -7.50 19.26
CA ALA A 365 -17.01 -8.54 18.44
C ALA A 365 -15.82 -9.25 19.13
N GLY A 366 -15.45 -8.85 20.35
CA GLY A 366 -14.27 -9.41 21.04
C GLY A 366 -12.92 -8.98 20.43
N LEU A 367 -12.89 -7.85 19.75
CA LEU A 367 -11.70 -7.30 19.07
C LEU A 367 -11.10 -6.10 19.82
N TRP A 368 -11.79 -5.60 20.83
CA TRP A 368 -11.33 -4.55 21.73
C TRP A 368 -11.69 -4.94 23.17
N HIS A 369 -10.71 -5.03 24.02
CA HIS A 369 -10.86 -5.31 25.43
C HIS A 369 -10.42 -4.12 26.27
N THR A 370 -11.07 -3.93 27.42
CA THR A 370 -10.76 -2.85 28.37
C THR A 370 -10.81 -3.41 29.79
N SER A 371 -9.79 -3.15 30.59
CA SER A 371 -9.68 -3.61 31.98
C SER A 371 -8.93 -2.60 32.85
N ASP A 372 -9.14 -2.69 34.17
CA ASP A 372 -8.49 -1.81 35.14
C ASP A 372 -7.07 -2.31 35.53
N SER A 373 -6.69 -3.52 35.12
CA SER A 373 -5.38 -4.11 35.39
C SER A 373 -4.83 -4.92 34.21
N ALA A 374 -3.51 -5.07 34.18
CA ALA A 374 -2.84 -5.90 33.17
C ALA A 374 -3.22 -7.38 33.26
N ALA A 375 -3.43 -7.88 34.48
CA ALA A 375 -3.82 -9.27 34.70
C ALA A 375 -5.24 -9.59 34.18
N GLU A 376 -6.21 -8.70 34.45
CA GLU A 376 -7.57 -8.85 33.90
C GLU A 376 -7.61 -8.67 32.39
N LEU A 377 -6.81 -7.71 31.86
CA LEU A 377 -6.69 -7.55 30.42
C LEU A 377 -6.14 -8.81 29.76
N ALA A 378 -5.08 -9.39 30.34
CA ALA A 378 -4.48 -10.63 29.86
C ALA A 378 -5.47 -11.79 29.84
N GLU A 379 -6.27 -11.97 30.90
CA GLU A 379 -7.33 -12.98 30.96
C GLU A 379 -8.33 -12.76 29.81
N SER A 380 -8.76 -11.50 29.60
CA SER A 380 -9.75 -11.16 28.56
C SER A 380 -9.29 -11.41 27.13
N ILE A 381 -7.98 -11.35 26.86
CA ILE A 381 -7.38 -11.59 25.55
C ILE A 381 -6.69 -12.96 25.43
N GLY A 382 -6.75 -13.78 26.46
CA GLY A 382 -6.25 -15.16 26.44
C GLY A 382 -4.73 -15.29 26.49
N VAL A 383 -3.99 -14.31 27.07
CA VAL A 383 -2.54 -14.36 27.24
C VAL A 383 -2.15 -14.55 28.72
N ASP A 384 -0.89 -14.90 28.97
CA ASP A 384 -0.36 -15.07 30.32
C ASP A 384 -0.31 -13.74 31.08
N GLY A 385 -1.02 -13.66 32.23
CA GLY A 385 -1.17 -12.42 33.01
C GLY A 385 0.12 -11.95 33.68
N GLU A 386 0.94 -12.87 34.19
CA GLU A 386 2.24 -12.52 34.79
C GLU A 386 3.19 -11.97 33.75
N ARG A 387 3.17 -12.59 32.58
CA ARG A 387 4.03 -12.21 31.47
C ARG A 387 3.62 -10.86 30.86
N LEU A 388 2.34 -10.61 30.62
CA LEU A 388 1.87 -9.31 30.13
C LEU A 388 2.20 -8.20 31.13
N THR A 389 1.98 -8.43 32.43
CA THR A 389 2.32 -7.47 33.47
C THR A 389 3.83 -7.18 33.45
N ALA A 390 4.68 -8.21 33.43
CA ALA A 390 6.13 -8.03 33.35
C ALA A 390 6.58 -7.30 32.08
N THR A 391 5.91 -7.54 30.95
CA THR A 391 6.18 -6.85 29.66
C THR A 391 5.86 -5.35 29.76
N ILE A 392 4.71 -4.98 30.35
CA ILE A 392 4.33 -3.58 30.57
C ILE A 392 5.30 -2.90 31.54
N ASP A 393 5.62 -3.55 32.67
CA ASP A 393 6.54 -3.01 33.68
C ASP A 393 7.95 -2.78 33.09
N ARG A 394 8.42 -3.71 32.28
CA ARG A 394 9.71 -3.59 31.56
C ARG A 394 9.69 -2.41 30.60
N PHE A 395 8.66 -2.27 29.78
CA PHE A 395 8.49 -1.13 28.87
C PHE A 395 8.41 0.20 29.62
N ASN A 396 7.68 0.25 30.74
CA ASN A 396 7.59 1.40 31.61
C ASN A 396 8.96 1.74 32.24
N GLY A 397 9.81 0.74 32.46
CA GLY A 397 11.21 0.92 32.83
C GLY A 397 11.97 1.71 31.79
N PHE A 398 11.85 1.32 30.51
CA PHE A 398 12.45 2.02 29.38
C PHE A 398 11.91 3.45 29.21
N ALA A 399 10.62 3.67 29.40
CA ALA A 399 10.04 5.00 29.37
C ALA A 399 10.63 5.92 30.46
N ARG A 400 10.88 5.41 31.67
CA ARG A 400 11.53 6.19 32.75
C ARG A 400 12.99 6.50 32.47
N GLN A 401 13.72 5.60 31.83
CA GLN A 401 15.15 5.82 31.51
C GLN A 401 15.37 6.55 30.19
N GLY A 402 14.32 6.65 29.34
CA GLY A 402 14.37 7.33 28.04
C GLY A 402 15.08 6.53 26.94
N HIS A 403 15.26 5.22 27.10
CA HIS A 403 15.91 4.33 26.16
C HIS A 403 15.30 2.93 26.21
N ASP A 404 15.04 2.32 25.04
CA ASP A 404 14.51 0.95 24.88
C ASP A 404 15.64 -0.03 24.58
N ASP A 405 16.08 -0.75 25.60
CA ASP A 405 17.18 -1.74 25.49
C ASP A 405 16.79 -2.98 24.67
N ASP A 406 15.48 -3.22 24.44
CA ASP A 406 15.03 -4.41 23.74
C ASP A 406 14.99 -4.20 22.22
N PHE A 407 14.43 -3.06 21.76
CA PHE A 407 14.15 -2.85 20.34
C PHE A 407 14.52 -1.45 19.83
N ALA A 408 15.27 -0.67 20.62
CA ALA A 408 15.75 0.67 20.25
C ALA A 408 14.63 1.61 19.75
N ARG A 409 13.42 1.54 20.36
CA ARG A 409 12.27 2.36 19.97
C ARG A 409 12.60 3.85 20.15
N GLY A 410 12.38 4.63 19.09
CA GLY A 410 12.66 6.06 19.04
C GLY A 410 14.09 6.44 18.59
N GLU A 411 15.00 5.50 18.47
CA GLU A 411 16.35 5.76 17.94
C GLU A 411 16.30 6.17 16.46
N ASP A 412 15.36 5.63 15.70
CA ASP A 412 15.21 5.91 14.28
C ASP A 412 14.36 7.19 14.03
N PRO A 413 14.78 8.09 13.12
CA PRO A 413 14.03 9.28 12.74
C PRO A 413 12.61 9.00 12.24
N TYR A 414 12.38 7.83 11.60
CA TYR A 414 11.06 7.44 11.13
C TYR A 414 10.06 7.32 12.27
N GLY A 415 10.44 6.63 13.36
CA GLY A 415 9.59 6.49 14.54
C GLY A 415 9.26 7.84 15.18
N ARG A 416 10.27 8.73 15.29
CA ARG A 416 10.09 10.09 15.82
C ARG A 416 9.15 10.95 14.97
N PHE A 417 9.15 10.76 13.65
CA PHE A 417 8.24 11.47 12.75
C PHE A 417 6.77 11.25 13.13
N PHE A 418 6.37 10.02 13.43
CA PHE A 418 4.98 9.70 13.77
C PHE A 418 4.52 10.20 15.15
N VAL A 419 5.43 10.39 16.08
CA VAL A 419 5.09 10.93 17.40
C VAL A 419 5.28 12.45 17.47
N GLY A 420 5.84 13.07 16.43
CA GLY A 420 6.24 14.48 16.46
C GLY A 420 7.39 14.76 17.42
N GLY A 421 8.22 13.73 17.68
CA GLY A 421 9.31 13.78 18.65
C GLY A 421 10.64 14.18 18.04
N THR A 422 11.56 14.63 18.90
CA THR A 422 12.93 15.02 18.51
C THR A 422 14.00 14.09 19.07
N VAL A 423 13.69 13.42 20.18
CA VAL A 423 14.59 12.47 20.86
C VAL A 423 13.90 11.13 21.07
N ALA A 424 14.67 10.08 21.35
CA ALA A 424 14.15 8.73 21.55
C ALA A 424 13.09 8.66 22.68
N ALA A 425 13.33 9.38 23.76
CA ALA A 425 12.42 9.42 24.92
C ALA A 425 10.99 9.88 24.54
N ASP A 426 10.81 10.73 23.54
CA ASP A 426 9.51 11.18 23.08
C ASP A 426 8.64 10.03 22.52
N CYS A 427 9.30 8.92 22.13
CA CYS A 427 8.67 7.72 21.60
C CYS A 427 8.31 6.68 22.68
N LEU A 428 8.71 6.92 23.93
CA LEU A 428 8.59 5.97 25.05
C LEU A 428 7.56 6.48 26.06
N LEU A 429 6.28 6.50 25.64
CA LEU A 429 5.20 6.90 26.53
C LEU A 429 4.83 5.73 27.47
N PRO A 430 4.87 5.93 28.81
CA PRO A 430 4.56 4.84 29.74
C PRO A 430 3.08 4.43 29.64
N ILE A 431 2.81 3.17 29.88
CA ILE A 431 1.48 2.59 29.98
C ILE A 431 1.10 2.54 31.48
N GLY A 432 0.29 3.46 31.94
CA GLY A 432 -0.02 3.62 33.38
C GLY A 432 -1.30 4.40 33.66
N GLY A 433 -2.18 4.51 32.68
CA GLY A 433 -3.51 5.09 32.82
C GLY A 433 -4.43 4.29 33.74
N LYS A 434 -5.65 4.77 33.94
CA LYS A 434 -6.64 4.11 34.80
C LYS A 434 -7.22 2.87 34.15
N ARG A 435 -7.30 2.87 32.81
CA ARG A 435 -7.82 1.76 32.02
C ARG A 435 -6.78 1.34 30.99
N LEU A 436 -6.63 0.06 30.83
CA LEU A 436 -5.83 -0.56 29.81
C LEU A 436 -6.75 -1.09 28.70
N HIS A 437 -6.28 -0.97 27.47
CA HIS A 437 -6.97 -1.43 26.28
C HIS A 437 -6.10 -2.42 25.51
N ALA A 438 -6.74 -3.38 24.86
CA ALA A 438 -6.10 -4.25 23.87
C ALA A 438 -6.96 -4.30 22.61
N VAL A 439 -6.36 -4.00 21.46
CA VAL A 439 -7.02 -4.07 20.15
C VAL A 439 -6.38 -5.17 19.33
N ARG A 440 -7.21 -5.99 18.71
CA ARG A 440 -6.77 -7.10 17.86
C ARG A 440 -6.08 -6.59 16.61
N LEU A 441 -4.82 -6.97 16.42
CA LEU A 441 -4.08 -6.81 15.18
C LEU A 441 -3.93 -8.15 14.46
N VAL A 442 -3.80 -8.07 13.14
CA VAL A 442 -3.44 -9.19 12.26
C VAL A 442 -2.32 -8.75 11.33
N LEU A 443 -1.64 -9.72 10.75
CA LEU A 443 -0.74 -9.47 9.65
C LEU A 443 -1.56 -9.19 8.39
N GLY A 444 -1.53 -7.95 7.95
CA GLY A 444 -2.14 -7.52 6.70
C GLY A 444 -1.09 -7.16 5.65
N ASP A 445 -1.57 -6.60 4.56
CA ASP A 445 -0.74 -6.06 3.48
C ASP A 445 -1.47 -4.93 2.76
N LEU A 446 -0.70 -4.15 2.00
CA LEU A 446 -1.20 -3.08 1.14
C LEU A 446 -1.32 -3.54 -0.31
N THR A 447 -0.40 -4.37 -0.76
CA THR A 447 -0.35 -4.96 -2.09
C THR A 447 0.61 -6.14 -2.09
N LEU A 448 0.37 -7.09 -2.98
CA LEU A 448 1.29 -8.18 -3.25
C LEU A 448 2.16 -7.82 -4.45
N ASN A 449 3.33 -8.45 -4.53
CA ASN A 449 4.14 -8.36 -5.72
C ASN A 449 3.41 -9.06 -6.88
N ASP A 450 3.11 -8.35 -7.93
CA ASP A 450 2.55 -8.89 -9.17
C ASP A 450 3.59 -9.68 -10.00
N GLY A 451 4.85 -9.71 -9.53
CA GLY A 451 5.88 -10.71 -9.83
C GLY A 451 6.19 -11.00 -11.29
N GLY A 452 5.58 -10.28 -12.20
CA GLY A 452 5.74 -10.48 -13.63
C GLY A 452 7.00 -9.80 -14.15
N GLN A 453 8.11 -10.52 -14.25
CA GLN A 453 9.22 -10.10 -15.10
C GLN A 453 9.10 -10.80 -16.46
N VAL A 454 8.76 -10.04 -17.49
CA VAL A 454 8.98 -10.48 -18.86
C VAL A 454 10.47 -10.30 -19.15
N ARG A 455 11.20 -11.39 -19.29
CA ARG A 455 12.57 -11.38 -19.83
C ARG A 455 12.54 -12.12 -21.15
N ASP A 456 12.96 -11.44 -22.18
CA ASP A 456 13.49 -12.10 -23.38
C ASP A 456 14.87 -12.65 -22.99
N ASP A 457 15.00 -13.95 -22.85
CA ASP A 457 16.29 -14.62 -22.79
C ASP A 457 16.81 -14.83 -24.21
#